data_23476fcc57f42a5c1e6ae41f97034452
#
_entry.id   23476fcc57f42a5c1e6ae41f97034452
#
_cell.length_a   1.000
_cell.length_b   1.000
_cell.length_c   1.000
_cell.angle_alpha   90.00
_cell.angle_beta   90.00
_cell.angle_gamma   90.00
#
_symmetry.space_group_name_H-M   'P 1'
#
loop_
_entity.id
_entity.type
_entity.pdbx_description
1 polymer ?
#
loop_
_entity_poly.entity_id
_entity_poly.type
_entity_poly.pdbx_seq_one_letter_code
_entity_poly.pdbx_strand_id
1 'polypeptide(L)'
;CIRDSLIRDRGHKKGDVIQVAQLAGIMGAKKTADLIPLCHPIGLTHVSVDISIEDDGLLIRAECRVTGQTGVEMEALTAASVAALTVYDMCKAVDRGMVISGLRLIRKSGGKSGVFEADDQR
;
A
#
# COMPACT_ATOMS: atom_id res chain seq x y z
N CYS A 1 -5.97 3.67 22.14
CA CYS A 1 -5.94 4.91 21.35
C CYS A 1 -7.28 5.12 20.63
N ILE A 2 -7.78 6.36 20.62
CA ILE A 2 -9.08 6.69 19.98
C ILE A 2 -9.04 6.35 18.48
N ARG A 3 -7.93 6.64 17.83
CA ARG A 3 -7.73 6.32 16.42
C ARG A 3 -7.89 4.82 16.14
N ASP A 4 -7.26 3.98 16.96
CA ASP A 4 -7.32 2.53 16.77
C ASP A 4 -8.73 2.01 16.98
N SER A 5 -9.43 2.55 17.98
CA SER A 5 -10.83 2.20 18.24
C SER A 5 -11.73 2.53 17.05
N LEU A 6 -11.57 3.72 16.46
CA LEU A 6 -12.34 4.11 15.28
C LEU A 6 -12.09 3.17 14.10
N ILE A 7 -10.84 2.76 13.88
CA ILE A 7 -10.50 1.84 12.80
C ILE A 7 -11.09 0.46 13.06
N ARG A 8 -10.92 -0.06 14.27
CA ARG A 8 -11.41 -1.40 14.63
C ARG A 8 -12.92 -1.50 14.58
N ASP A 9 -13.61 -0.47 15.07
CA ASP A 9 -15.06 -0.44 15.15
C ASP A 9 -15.74 -0.01 13.85
N ARG A 10 -14.95 0.34 12.83
CA ARG A 10 -15.45 0.82 11.54
C ARG A 10 -16.39 2.02 11.67
N GLY A 11 -16.23 2.80 12.76
CA GLY A 11 -17.09 3.92 13.09
C GLY A 11 -16.66 5.28 12.53
N HIS A 12 -15.78 5.30 11.56
CA HIS A 12 -15.27 6.54 10.99
C HIS A 12 -16.31 7.19 10.06
N LYS A 13 -16.42 8.53 10.11
CA LYS A 13 -17.41 9.25 9.30
C LYS A 13 -17.23 9.06 7.80
N LYS A 14 -16.00 8.84 7.34
CA LYS A 14 -15.68 8.66 5.92
C LYS A 14 -15.83 7.20 5.47
N GLY A 15 -16.34 6.32 6.34
CA GLY A 15 -16.50 4.91 6.07
C GLY A 15 -15.43 4.06 6.74
N ASP A 16 -15.29 2.83 6.29
CA ASP A 16 -14.31 1.89 6.81
C ASP A 16 -12.91 2.26 6.32
N VAL A 17 -12.06 2.70 7.23
CA VAL A 17 -10.71 3.18 6.89
C VAL A 17 -9.92 2.11 6.14
N ILE A 18 -9.94 0.87 6.64
CA ILE A 18 -9.17 -0.21 6.03
C ILE A 18 -9.67 -0.50 4.62
N GLN A 19 -10.98 -0.64 4.44
CA GLN A 19 -11.53 -0.95 3.13
C GLN A 19 -11.27 0.17 2.12
N VAL A 20 -11.45 1.42 2.53
CA VAL A 20 -11.19 2.56 1.64
C VAL A 20 -9.72 2.65 1.27
N ALA A 21 -8.83 2.42 2.24
CA ALA A 21 -7.39 2.45 1.99
C ALA A 21 -6.96 1.30 1.06
N GLN A 22 -7.54 0.11 1.22
CA GLN A 22 -7.26 -1.00 0.31
C GLN A 22 -7.69 -0.67 -1.11
N LEU A 23 -8.88 -0.14 -1.28
CA LEU A 23 -9.36 0.26 -2.61
C LEU A 23 -8.47 1.35 -3.21
N ALA A 24 -8.10 2.34 -2.42
CA ALA A 24 -7.23 3.43 -2.88
C ALA A 24 -5.86 2.89 -3.32
N GLY A 25 -5.30 1.93 -2.59
CA GLY A 25 -4.04 1.29 -2.97
C GLY A 25 -4.14 0.55 -4.29
N ILE A 26 -5.22 -0.18 -4.50
CA ILE A 26 -5.47 -0.88 -5.78
C ILE A 26 -5.56 0.13 -6.93
N MET A 27 -6.29 1.21 -6.73
CA MET A 27 -6.39 2.28 -7.73
C MET A 27 -5.03 2.91 -7.98
N GLY A 28 -4.23 3.12 -6.93
CA GLY A 28 -2.89 3.68 -7.04
C GLY A 28 -1.97 2.81 -7.88
N ALA A 29 -2.01 1.49 -7.68
CA ALA A 29 -1.22 0.57 -8.49
C ALA A 29 -1.53 0.72 -9.98
N LYS A 30 -2.80 0.89 -10.32
CA LYS A 30 -3.25 1.04 -11.72
C LYS A 30 -2.88 2.38 -12.32
N LYS A 31 -2.51 3.35 -11.51
CA LYS A 31 -2.16 4.71 -11.94
C LYS A 31 -0.68 5.02 -11.81
N THR A 32 0.15 4.02 -11.57
CA THR A 32 1.58 4.22 -11.32
C THR A 32 2.26 4.96 -12.47
N ALA A 33 1.95 4.59 -13.72
CA ALA A 33 2.55 5.25 -14.89
C ALA A 33 2.16 6.72 -15.00
N ASP A 34 0.99 7.11 -14.48
CA ASP A 34 0.57 8.51 -14.47
C ASP A 34 1.31 9.33 -13.42
N LEU A 35 1.82 8.69 -12.39
CA LEU A 35 2.45 9.35 -11.25
C LEU A 35 3.98 9.34 -11.32
N ILE A 36 4.56 8.28 -11.86
CA ILE A 36 6.01 8.11 -11.94
C ILE A 36 6.44 8.31 -13.39
N PRO A 37 7.17 9.40 -13.68
CA PRO A 37 7.36 9.86 -15.06
C PRO A 37 7.98 8.86 -16.03
N LEU A 38 8.89 8.03 -15.56
CA LEU A 38 9.59 7.10 -16.45
C LEU A 38 9.06 5.67 -16.38
N CYS A 39 7.95 5.45 -15.66
CA CYS A 39 7.26 4.17 -15.67
C CYS A 39 6.30 4.10 -16.85
N HIS A 40 6.28 2.96 -17.53
CA HIS A 40 5.31 2.71 -18.59
C HIS A 40 4.10 1.93 -18.05
N PRO A 41 2.93 2.06 -18.67
CA PRO A 41 1.74 1.33 -18.23
C PRO A 41 1.95 -0.19 -18.33
N ILE A 42 1.49 -0.90 -17.31
CA ILE A 42 1.57 -2.35 -17.26
C ILE A 42 0.17 -2.90 -16.98
N GLY A 43 -0.23 -3.92 -17.72
CA GLY A 43 -1.49 -4.61 -17.49
C GLY A 43 -1.38 -5.57 -16.33
N LEU A 44 -1.72 -5.11 -15.14
CA LEU A 44 -1.67 -5.93 -13.94
C LEU A 44 -2.71 -7.03 -13.97
N THR A 45 -2.31 -8.24 -13.62
CA THR A 45 -3.23 -9.40 -13.52
C THR A 45 -3.73 -9.60 -12.10
N HIS A 46 -3.03 -9.02 -11.11
CA HIS A 46 -3.40 -9.15 -9.71
C HIS A 46 -2.86 -7.96 -8.92
N VAL A 47 -3.70 -7.37 -8.09
CA VAL A 47 -3.32 -6.37 -7.10
C VAL A 47 -4.04 -6.67 -5.81
N SER A 48 -3.31 -6.79 -4.72
CA SER A 48 -3.90 -6.92 -3.39
C SER A 48 -3.21 -5.97 -2.42
N VAL A 49 -3.97 -5.43 -1.50
CA VAL A 49 -3.47 -4.59 -0.41
C VAL A 49 -4.04 -5.13 0.88
N ASP A 50 -3.17 -5.63 1.74
CA ASP A 50 -3.55 -6.14 3.05
C ASP A 50 -3.13 -5.14 4.11
N ILE A 51 -4.02 -4.85 5.03
CA ILE A 51 -3.76 -3.93 6.14
C ILE A 51 -4.09 -4.67 7.43
N SER A 52 -3.09 -4.82 8.29
CA SER A 52 -3.25 -5.44 9.60
C SER A 52 -3.04 -4.44 10.71
N ILE A 53 -3.84 -4.56 11.77
CA ILE A 53 -3.72 -3.71 12.95
C ILE A 53 -2.71 -4.35 13.88
N GLU A 54 -1.62 -3.62 14.13
CA GLU A 54 -0.55 -4.05 15.01
C GLU A 54 -0.58 -3.22 16.29
N ASP A 55 0.27 -3.59 17.27
CA ASP A 55 0.29 -2.90 18.56
C ASP A 55 0.66 -1.41 18.44
N ASP A 56 1.53 -1.08 17.51
CA ASP A 56 2.06 0.28 17.35
C ASP A 56 1.58 0.99 16.10
N GLY A 57 0.61 0.44 15.39
CA GLY A 57 0.07 1.08 14.19
C GLY A 57 -0.53 0.10 13.21
N LEU A 58 -0.46 0.44 11.94
CA LEU A 58 -0.96 -0.41 10.86
C LEU A 58 0.22 -0.88 10.00
N LEU A 59 0.19 -2.14 9.63
CA LEU A 59 1.12 -2.70 8.67
C LEU A 59 0.39 -2.87 7.33
N ILE A 60 0.95 -2.28 6.28
CA ILE A 60 0.37 -2.33 4.94
C ILE A 60 1.27 -3.17 4.05
N ARG A 61 0.69 -4.18 3.41
CA ARG A 61 1.39 -5.02 2.44
C ARG A 61 0.67 -4.97 1.12
N ALA A 62 1.39 -4.65 0.06
CA ALA A 62 0.83 -4.62 -1.29
C ALA A 62 1.53 -5.65 -2.15
N GLU A 63 0.75 -6.34 -2.97
CA GLU A 63 1.27 -7.32 -3.91
C GLU A 63 0.68 -7.05 -5.28
N CYS A 64 1.55 -7.02 -6.30
CA CYS A 64 1.14 -6.87 -7.68
C CYS A 64 1.76 -7.98 -8.51
N ARG A 65 0.99 -8.45 -9.49
CA ARG A 65 1.45 -9.47 -10.45
C ARG A 65 1.11 -9.03 -11.87
N VAL A 66 1.91 -9.50 -12.81
CA VAL A 66 1.70 -9.28 -14.22
C VAL A 66 2.08 -10.57 -14.98
N THR A 67 1.41 -10.83 -16.09
CA THR A 67 1.82 -11.90 -17.00
C THR A 67 2.97 -11.37 -17.84
N GLY A 68 4.10 -12.11 -17.86
CA GLY A 68 5.27 -11.73 -18.61
C GLY A 68 6.50 -11.61 -17.71
N GLN A 69 7.54 -10.97 -18.22
CA GLN A 69 8.85 -10.91 -17.57
C GLN A 69 9.16 -9.55 -16.94
N THR A 70 8.23 -8.62 -16.96
CA THR A 70 8.42 -7.29 -16.39
C THR A 70 8.17 -7.31 -14.90
N GLY A 71 9.03 -6.67 -14.12
CA GLY A 71 8.81 -6.49 -12.70
C GLY A 71 7.75 -5.44 -12.43
N VAL A 72 7.08 -5.55 -11.29
CA VAL A 72 5.99 -4.66 -10.91
C VAL A 72 6.22 -4.04 -9.52
N GLU A 73 7.50 -3.83 -9.16
CA GLU A 73 7.83 -3.24 -7.86
C GLU A 73 7.28 -1.82 -7.70
N MET A 74 7.28 -1.02 -8.76
CA MET A 74 6.78 0.36 -8.66
C MET A 74 5.28 0.40 -8.42
N GLU A 75 4.55 -0.51 -9.05
CA GLU A 75 3.11 -0.63 -8.83
C GLU A 75 2.79 -1.03 -7.39
N ALA A 76 3.54 -1.98 -6.84
CA ALA A 76 3.35 -2.40 -5.45
C ALA A 76 3.73 -1.30 -4.47
N LEU A 77 4.85 -0.61 -4.68
CA LEU A 77 5.28 0.50 -3.84
C LEU A 77 4.29 1.65 -3.88
N THR A 78 3.76 1.96 -5.06
CA THR A 78 2.73 3.00 -5.22
C THR A 78 1.45 2.60 -4.49
N ALA A 79 1.03 1.35 -4.61
CA ALA A 79 -0.16 0.84 -3.93
C ALA A 79 -0.04 1.02 -2.41
N ALA A 80 1.08 0.60 -1.83
CA ALA A 80 1.32 0.73 -0.39
C ALA A 80 1.34 2.20 0.03
N SER A 81 1.96 3.05 -0.76
CA SER A 81 2.05 4.49 -0.48
C SER A 81 0.69 5.16 -0.49
N VAL A 82 -0.13 4.88 -1.50
CA VAL A 82 -1.47 5.47 -1.62
C VAL A 82 -2.37 4.96 -0.51
N ALA A 83 -2.28 3.68 -0.16
CA ALA A 83 -3.03 3.14 0.97
C ALA A 83 -2.66 3.85 2.28
N ALA A 84 -1.35 4.05 2.53
CA ALA A 84 -0.89 4.74 3.73
C ALA A 84 -1.35 6.19 3.77
N LEU A 85 -1.28 6.89 2.65
CA LEU A 85 -1.76 8.28 2.56
C LEU A 85 -3.27 8.36 2.80
N THR A 86 -4.02 7.37 2.34
CA THR A 86 -5.46 7.33 2.54
C THR A 86 -5.80 7.12 4.02
N VAL A 87 -5.08 6.23 4.71
CA VAL A 87 -5.22 6.06 6.15
C VAL A 87 -4.95 7.39 6.86
N TYR A 88 -3.85 8.06 6.50
CA TYR A 88 -3.51 9.35 7.10
C TYR A 88 -4.64 10.36 6.87
N ASP A 89 -5.09 10.50 5.65
CA ASP A 89 -6.14 11.46 5.31
C ASP A 89 -7.43 11.21 6.10
N MET A 90 -7.82 9.95 6.23
CA MET A 90 -9.07 9.60 6.92
C MET A 90 -8.95 9.73 8.44
N CYS A 91 -7.76 9.62 9.01
CA CYS A 91 -7.56 9.63 10.46
C CYS A 91 -6.93 10.93 10.98
N LYS A 92 -6.51 11.84 10.13
CA LYS A 92 -5.77 13.04 10.55
C LYS A 92 -6.56 13.96 11.48
N ALA A 93 -7.88 13.94 11.40
CA ALA A 93 -8.70 14.75 12.30
C ALA A 93 -8.54 14.31 13.76
N VAL A 94 -8.21 13.05 14.00
CA VAL A 94 -8.00 12.47 15.33
C VAL A 94 -6.53 12.54 15.73
N ASP A 95 -5.62 12.28 14.78
CA ASP A 95 -4.19 12.24 15.07
C ASP A 95 -3.39 12.69 13.84
N ARG A 96 -2.90 13.93 13.87
CA ARG A 96 -2.06 14.47 12.80
C ARG A 96 -0.61 14.04 12.89
N GLY A 97 -0.21 13.46 14.02
CA GLY A 97 1.16 13.03 14.27
C GLY A 97 1.49 11.64 13.76
N MET A 98 0.60 11.01 13.00
CA MET A 98 0.88 9.70 12.42
C MET A 98 2.08 9.78 11.48
N VAL A 99 2.95 8.78 11.57
CA VAL A 99 4.15 8.71 10.75
C VAL A 99 4.00 7.55 9.76
N ILE A 100 4.26 7.83 8.49
CA ILE A 100 4.36 6.81 7.46
C ILE A 100 5.85 6.50 7.34
N SER A 101 6.22 5.24 7.57
CA SER A 101 7.63 4.87 7.60
C SER A 101 7.82 3.45 7.05
N GLY A 102 9.07 3.11 6.76
CA GLY A 102 9.43 1.75 6.40
C GLY A 102 8.91 1.28 5.05
N LEU A 103 8.56 2.20 4.15
CA LEU A 103 8.17 1.82 2.80
C LEU A 103 9.35 1.17 2.10
N ARG A 104 9.19 -0.09 1.68
CA ARG A 104 10.28 -0.80 1.02
C ARG A 104 9.76 -1.98 0.22
N LEU A 105 10.57 -2.41 -0.72
CA LEU A 105 10.33 -3.66 -1.45
C LEU A 105 10.73 -4.83 -0.57
N ILE A 106 9.85 -5.82 -0.42
CA ILE A 106 10.13 -7.02 0.35
C ILE A 106 10.57 -8.15 -0.57
N ARG A 107 9.85 -8.33 -1.67
CA ARG A 107 10.12 -9.41 -2.60
C ARG A 107 9.78 -9.01 -4.03
N LYS A 108 10.63 -9.41 -4.96
CA LYS A 108 10.40 -9.26 -6.38
C LYS A 108 10.87 -10.52 -7.10
N SER A 109 10.08 -11.03 -8.03
CA SER A 109 10.48 -12.10 -8.93
C SER A 109 10.16 -11.70 -10.36
N GLY A 110 10.94 -12.22 -11.31
CA GLY A 110 10.83 -11.85 -12.71
C GLY A 110 11.61 -10.58 -13.04
N GLY A 111 11.49 -10.12 -14.29
CA GLY A 111 12.27 -9.00 -14.78
C GLY A 111 13.74 -9.36 -15.00
N LYS A 112 14.55 -8.36 -15.29
CA LYS A 112 15.98 -8.55 -15.62
C LYS A 112 16.82 -8.91 -14.41
N SER A 113 16.39 -8.54 -13.22
CA SER A 113 17.16 -8.69 -11.99
C SER A 113 16.93 -10.02 -11.28
N GLY A 114 16.02 -10.87 -11.75
CA GLY A 114 15.70 -12.13 -11.08
C GLY A 114 14.93 -11.94 -9.79
N VAL A 115 15.22 -12.77 -8.79
CA VAL A 115 14.51 -12.76 -7.51
C VAL A 115 15.24 -11.87 -6.52
N PHE A 116 14.49 -11.01 -5.84
CA PHE A 116 14.95 -10.20 -4.72
C PHE A 116 14.10 -10.51 -3.50
N GLU A 117 14.75 -10.67 -2.35
CA GLU A 117 14.08 -10.77 -1.06
C GLU A 117 14.83 -9.90 -0.05
N ALA A 118 14.09 -9.00 0.61
CA ALA A 118 14.67 -8.16 1.65
C ALA A 118 14.78 -8.95 2.96
N ASP A 119 15.75 -8.55 3.81
CA ASP A 119 15.80 -9.06 5.17
C ASP A 119 14.55 -8.63 5.93
N ASP A 120 14.02 -9.55 6.76
CA ASP A 120 12.82 -9.28 7.54
C ASP A 120 13.16 -8.45 8.78
N GLN A 121 13.59 -7.23 8.54
CA GLN A 121 13.87 -6.25 9.61
C GLN A 121 12.80 -5.16 9.55
N ARG A 122 12.03 -5.10 10.60
CA ARG A 122 10.99 -4.07 10.75
C ARG A 122 11.49 -2.91 11.62
#